data_6e6e554c3940c7d6a096793f912fe3d5
#
_entry.id   6e6e554c3940c7d6a096793f912fe3d5
#
_cell.length_a   1.000
_cell.length_b   1.000
_cell.length_c   1.000
_cell.angle_alpha   90.00
_cell.angle_beta   90.00
_cell.angle_gamma   90.00
#
_symmetry.space_group_name_H-M   'P 1'
#
loop_
_entity.id
_entity.type
_entity.pdbx_description
1 polymer ?
#
loop_
_entity_poly.entity_id
_entity_poly.type
_entity_poly.pdbx_seq_one_letter_code
_entity_poly.pdbx_strand_id
1 'polypeptide(L)'
;SVSALFRAIVERHGKLDVLVNNAGITDDGLLLRMSKESWDRVIATDLTGVFLVTQEAVKLMMKKRVAGRIVTVGSVVGLMGNPGQANYAAAKAGVVGFTMSLAREIGSRGITVNAVAPGYIETAMTAALNDDQRKALAEKIVLGRLGTGEDVAGAVLYLASDLASYVTGTVLNVSGGLLIP
;
A
#
# COMPACT_ATOMS: atom_id res chain seq x y z
N SER A 1 -14.11 -14.83 -3.39
CA SER A 1 -14.21 -13.68 -4.32
C SER A 1 -14.43 -12.40 -3.55
N VAL A 2 -14.07 -11.25 -4.12
CA VAL A 2 -14.28 -9.92 -3.52
C VAL A 2 -15.74 -9.69 -3.18
N SER A 3 -16.66 -10.04 -4.08
CA SER A 3 -18.11 -9.89 -3.85
C SER A 3 -18.64 -10.71 -2.65
N ALA A 4 -18.07 -11.88 -2.38
CA ALA A 4 -18.47 -12.67 -1.21
C ALA A 4 -17.99 -12.02 0.10
N LEU A 5 -16.77 -11.45 0.09
CA LEU A 5 -16.22 -10.68 1.22
C LEU A 5 -17.14 -9.50 1.57
N PHE A 6 -17.50 -8.67 0.59
CA PHE A 6 -18.34 -7.50 0.84
C PHE A 6 -19.78 -7.84 1.25
N ARG A 7 -20.32 -8.97 0.76
CA ARG A 7 -21.61 -9.51 1.29
C ARG A 7 -21.51 -9.81 2.78
N ALA A 8 -20.47 -10.55 3.19
CA ALA A 8 -20.29 -10.89 4.60
C ALA A 8 -20.08 -9.64 5.49
N ILE A 9 -19.35 -8.60 4.98
CA ILE A 9 -19.21 -7.33 5.70
C ILE A 9 -20.57 -6.66 5.90
N VAL A 10 -21.39 -6.59 4.85
CA VAL A 10 -22.73 -5.97 4.95
C VAL A 10 -23.64 -6.75 5.88
N GLU A 11 -23.63 -8.07 5.81
CA GLU A 11 -24.44 -8.94 6.68
C GLU A 11 -24.06 -8.79 8.16
N ARG A 12 -22.75 -8.67 8.46
CA ARG A 12 -22.27 -8.62 9.86
C ARG A 12 -22.26 -7.20 10.46
N HIS A 13 -21.91 -6.20 9.64
CA HIS A 13 -21.58 -4.85 10.14
C HIS A 13 -22.45 -3.75 9.53
N GLY A 14 -23.16 -4.03 8.43
CA GLY A 14 -24.04 -3.08 7.75
C GLY A 14 -23.32 -1.98 6.95
N LYS A 15 -22.08 -1.67 7.27
CA LYS A 15 -21.24 -0.61 6.66
C LYS A 15 -19.76 -0.98 6.67
N LEU A 16 -18.95 -0.17 6.00
CA LEU A 16 -17.49 -0.19 6.04
C LEU A 16 -16.98 1.23 6.25
N ASP A 17 -16.22 1.46 7.31
CA ASP A 17 -15.67 2.78 7.63
C ASP A 17 -14.22 2.93 7.15
N VAL A 18 -13.43 1.86 7.23
CA VAL A 18 -12.01 1.87 6.86
C VAL A 18 -11.69 0.68 5.96
N LEU A 19 -11.00 0.94 4.85
CA LEU A 19 -10.36 -0.07 4.02
C LEU A 19 -8.85 0.09 4.10
N VAL A 20 -8.13 -0.98 4.44
CA VAL A 20 -6.67 -1.06 4.32
C VAL A 20 -6.31 -2.14 3.29
N ASN A 21 -5.80 -1.72 2.13
CA ASN A 21 -5.24 -2.62 1.13
C ASN A 21 -3.78 -2.90 1.51
N ASN A 22 -3.53 -4.00 2.19
CA ASN A 22 -2.20 -4.41 2.65
C ASN A 22 -1.65 -5.63 1.90
N ALA A 23 -2.50 -6.46 1.31
CA ALA A 23 -2.07 -7.64 0.58
C ALA A 23 -1.13 -7.27 -0.57
N GLY A 24 -0.03 -7.97 -0.68
CA GLY A 24 0.95 -7.78 -1.74
C GLY A 24 1.95 -8.93 -1.78
N ILE A 25 2.56 -9.12 -2.93
CA ILE A 25 3.59 -10.12 -3.18
C ILE A 25 4.75 -9.52 -3.94
N THR A 26 5.91 -10.15 -3.84
CA THR A 26 7.05 -9.91 -4.75
C THR A 26 7.34 -11.17 -5.54
N ASP A 27 7.87 -10.98 -6.73
CA ASP A 27 8.37 -12.05 -7.58
C ASP A 27 9.54 -11.47 -8.40
N ASP A 28 10.67 -11.40 -7.72
CA ASP A 28 11.83 -10.62 -8.14
C ASP A 28 12.63 -11.36 -9.22
N GLY A 29 13.08 -10.61 -10.21
CA GLY A 29 13.91 -11.11 -11.30
C GLY A 29 14.37 -9.98 -12.20
N LEU A 30 15.60 -10.08 -12.73
CA LEU A 30 16.08 -9.11 -13.72
C LEU A 30 15.17 -9.14 -14.95
N LEU A 31 14.91 -7.99 -15.55
CA LEU A 31 13.97 -7.84 -16.68
C LEU A 31 14.21 -8.86 -17.80
N LEU A 32 15.47 -9.12 -18.13
CA LEU A 32 15.82 -10.10 -19.18
C LEU A 32 15.41 -11.55 -18.87
N ARG A 33 15.10 -11.86 -17.61
CA ARG A 33 14.71 -13.19 -17.13
C ARG A 33 13.31 -13.22 -16.52
N MET A 34 12.66 -12.06 -16.40
CA MET A 34 11.32 -11.95 -15.83
C MET A 34 10.32 -12.59 -16.80
N SER A 35 9.59 -13.59 -16.32
CA SER A 35 8.54 -14.20 -17.12
C SER A 35 7.28 -13.33 -17.13
N LYS A 36 6.43 -13.53 -18.14
CA LYS A 36 5.13 -12.86 -18.18
C LYS A 36 4.24 -13.29 -17.01
N GLU A 37 4.35 -14.53 -16.59
CA GLU A 37 3.61 -15.10 -15.46
C GLU A 37 4.01 -14.40 -14.14
N SER A 38 5.31 -14.16 -13.91
CA SER A 38 5.82 -13.40 -12.76
C SER A 38 5.30 -11.96 -12.77
N TRP A 39 5.33 -11.33 -13.94
CA TRP A 39 4.76 -9.99 -14.14
C TRP A 39 3.26 -9.97 -13.82
N ASP A 40 2.49 -10.81 -14.48
CA ASP A 40 1.02 -10.84 -14.35
C ASP A 40 0.59 -11.13 -12.90
N ARG A 41 1.27 -12.03 -12.21
CA ARG A 41 0.95 -12.40 -10.81
C ARG A 41 1.11 -11.21 -9.87
N VAL A 42 2.19 -10.44 -9.99
CA VAL A 42 2.42 -9.25 -9.17
C VAL A 42 1.41 -8.15 -9.50
N ILE A 43 1.19 -7.85 -10.79
CA ILE A 43 0.20 -6.86 -11.22
C ILE A 43 -1.21 -7.25 -10.79
N ALA A 44 -1.57 -8.53 -10.93
CA ALA A 44 -2.90 -9.02 -10.55
C ALA A 44 -3.15 -8.86 -9.04
N THR A 45 -2.16 -9.12 -8.20
CA THR A 45 -2.30 -9.00 -6.76
C THR A 45 -2.18 -7.57 -6.28
N ASP A 46 -1.07 -6.90 -6.61
CA ASP A 46 -0.66 -5.64 -5.98
C ASP A 46 -1.29 -4.40 -6.60
N LEU A 47 -1.91 -4.51 -7.78
CA LEU A 47 -2.59 -3.41 -8.45
C LEU A 47 -4.04 -3.74 -8.80
N THR A 48 -4.29 -4.80 -9.58
CA THR A 48 -5.66 -5.16 -9.97
C THR A 48 -6.50 -5.56 -8.75
N GLY A 49 -5.91 -6.31 -7.79
CA GLY A 49 -6.57 -6.67 -6.54
C GLY A 49 -6.95 -5.43 -5.72
N VAL A 50 -6.05 -4.47 -5.60
CA VAL A 50 -6.31 -3.18 -4.94
C VAL A 50 -7.50 -2.46 -5.60
N PHE A 51 -7.50 -2.36 -6.93
CA PHE A 51 -8.61 -1.76 -7.67
C PHE A 51 -9.94 -2.45 -7.37
N LEU A 52 -10.01 -3.78 -7.49
CA LEU A 52 -11.25 -4.55 -7.32
C LEU A 52 -11.83 -4.40 -5.91
N VAL A 53 -10.99 -4.50 -4.89
CA VAL A 53 -11.42 -4.36 -3.48
C VAL A 53 -11.85 -2.93 -3.19
N THR A 54 -11.08 -1.95 -3.65
CA THR A 54 -11.38 -0.53 -3.45
C THR A 54 -12.68 -0.13 -4.14
N GLN A 55 -12.94 -0.62 -5.35
CA GLN A 55 -14.19 -0.34 -6.08
C GLN A 55 -15.43 -0.77 -5.28
N GLU A 56 -15.43 -1.98 -4.71
CA GLU A 56 -16.54 -2.46 -3.89
C GLU A 56 -16.66 -1.68 -2.56
N ALA A 57 -15.53 -1.31 -1.95
CA ALA A 57 -15.52 -0.48 -0.75
C ALA A 57 -16.16 0.90 -1.01
N VAL A 58 -15.75 1.57 -2.10
CA VAL A 58 -16.30 2.86 -2.49
C VAL A 58 -17.80 2.78 -2.75
N LYS A 59 -18.27 1.76 -3.50
CA LYS A 59 -19.71 1.52 -3.72
C LYS A 59 -20.47 1.42 -2.39
N LEU A 60 -19.92 0.65 -1.44
CA LEU A 60 -20.54 0.46 -0.13
C LEU A 60 -20.53 1.74 0.71
N MET A 61 -19.39 2.44 0.81
CA MET A 61 -19.25 3.67 1.55
C MET A 61 -20.20 4.75 1.01
N MET A 62 -20.27 4.92 -0.32
CA MET A 62 -21.19 5.87 -0.94
C MET A 62 -22.66 5.50 -0.70
N LYS A 63 -23.04 4.23 -0.87
CA LYS A 63 -24.41 3.75 -0.63
C LYS A 63 -24.87 3.98 0.81
N LYS A 64 -23.94 3.81 1.77
CA LYS A 64 -24.21 3.97 3.21
C LYS A 64 -23.93 5.40 3.72
N ARG A 65 -23.49 6.31 2.86
CA ARG A 65 -23.11 7.70 3.19
C ARG A 65 -22.07 7.77 4.31
N VAL A 66 -21.07 6.92 4.26
CA VAL A 66 -19.97 6.85 5.23
C VAL A 66 -18.86 7.82 4.78
N ALA A 67 -18.38 8.67 5.67
CA ALA A 67 -17.15 9.43 5.49
C ALA A 67 -15.94 8.49 5.72
N GLY A 68 -15.65 7.67 4.72
CA GLY A 68 -14.73 6.54 4.81
C GLY A 68 -13.25 6.93 4.76
N ARG A 69 -12.40 5.96 5.08
CA ARG A 69 -10.94 6.06 4.98
C ARG A 69 -10.42 4.89 4.14
N ILE A 70 -9.65 5.19 3.11
CA ILE A 70 -9.01 4.18 2.27
C ILE A 70 -7.50 4.41 2.35
N VAL A 71 -6.78 3.40 2.83
CA VAL A 71 -5.32 3.43 2.95
C VAL A 71 -4.74 2.23 2.21
N THR A 72 -3.82 2.49 1.27
CA THR A 72 -3.15 1.43 0.52
C THR A 72 -1.67 1.36 0.89
N VAL A 73 -1.18 0.17 1.20
CA VAL A 73 0.23 -0.07 1.48
C VAL A 73 0.97 -0.18 0.14
N GLY A 74 1.63 0.91 -0.21
CA GLY A 74 2.54 1.03 -1.34
C GLY A 74 3.95 0.53 -1.01
N SER A 75 4.95 1.20 -1.54
CA SER A 75 6.38 0.98 -1.25
C SER A 75 7.20 2.15 -1.77
N VAL A 76 8.35 2.45 -1.15
CA VAL A 76 9.35 3.35 -1.73
C VAL A 76 9.84 2.86 -3.09
N VAL A 77 9.81 1.54 -3.35
CA VAL A 77 10.17 0.96 -4.64
C VAL A 77 9.27 1.46 -5.77
N GLY A 78 8.01 1.76 -5.50
CA GLY A 78 7.10 2.41 -6.47
C GLY A 78 7.46 3.87 -6.78
N LEU A 79 8.28 4.50 -5.94
CA LEU A 79 8.70 5.90 -6.09
C LEU A 79 10.12 6.02 -6.66
N MET A 80 11.03 5.11 -6.30
CA MET A 80 12.44 5.19 -6.68
C MET A 80 12.92 4.05 -7.61
N GLY A 81 12.11 2.99 -7.78
CA GLY A 81 12.54 1.77 -8.47
C GLY A 81 13.49 0.92 -7.62
N ASN A 82 13.68 -0.33 -8.06
CA ASN A 82 14.74 -1.20 -7.54
C ASN A 82 15.12 -2.24 -8.61
N PRO A 83 16.40 -2.48 -8.87
CA PRO A 83 16.83 -3.53 -9.80
C PRO A 83 16.22 -4.89 -9.45
N GLY A 84 15.71 -5.60 -10.47
CA GLY A 84 15.05 -6.89 -10.28
C GLY A 84 13.58 -6.83 -9.84
N GLN A 85 13.00 -5.65 -9.64
CA GLN A 85 11.63 -5.46 -9.19
C GLN A 85 10.78 -4.64 -10.17
N ALA A 86 10.98 -4.77 -11.46
CA ALA A 86 10.25 -3.98 -12.45
C ALA A 86 8.73 -4.17 -12.38
N ASN A 87 8.24 -5.40 -12.17
CA ASN A 87 6.84 -5.73 -11.96
C ASN A 87 6.28 -5.10 -10.67
N TYR A 88 6.99 -5.25 -9.56
CA TYR A 88 6.60 -4.71 -8.26
C TYR A 88 6.63 -3.17 -8.25
N ALA A 89 7.69 -2.57 -8.80
CA ALA A 89 7.80 -1.12 -8.95
C ALA A 89 6.64 -0.56 -9.78
N ALA A 90 6.30 -1.20 -10.90
CA ALA A 90 5.17 -0.79 -11.74
C ALA A 90 3.84 -0.88 -10.99
N ALA A 91 3.58 -1.97 -10.26
CA ALA A 91 2.38 -2.13 -9.46
C ALA A 91 2.28 -1.06 -8.38
N LYS A 92 3.36 -0.83 -7.61
CA LYS A 92 3.37 0.14 -6.50
C LYS A 92 3.36 1.60 -6.99
N ALA A 93 3.95 1.90 -8.14
CA ALA A 93 3.78 3.19 -8.81
C ALA A 93 2.33 3.39 -9.31
N GLY A 94 1.71 2.34 -9.85
CA GLY A 94 0.29 2.35 -10.22
C GLY A 94 -0.64 2.65 -9.05
N VAL A 95 -0.35 2.13 -7.86
CA VAL A 95 -1.08 2.45 -6.62
C VAL A 95 -1.01 3.94 -6.30
N VAL A 96 0.13 4.60 -6.52
CA VAL A 96 0.27 6.05 -6.29
C VAL A 96 -0.67 6.84 -7.19
N GLY A 97 -0.63 6.58 -8.50
CA GLY A 97 -1.51 7.23 -9.47
C GLY A 97 -2.99 6.96 -9.19
N PHE A 98 -3.32 5.70 -8.85
CA PHE A 98 -4.68 5.30 -8.46
C PHE A 98 -5.16 6.06 -7.21
N THR A 99 -4.33 6.15 -6.16
CA THR A 99 -4.64 6.90 -4.93
C THR A 99 -4.96 8.36 -5.21
N MET A 100 -4.11 9.05 -5.98
CA MET A 100 -4.28 10.47 -6.32
C MET A 100 -5.54 10.71 -7.15
N SER A 101 -5.81 9.84 -8.13
CA SER A 101 -6.97 9.94 -9.00
C SER A 101 -8.26 9.73 -8.23
N LEU A 102 -8.33 8.67 -7.44
CA LEU A 102 -9.52 8.32 -6.67
C LEU A 102 -9.81 9.37 -5.57
N ALA A 103 -8.78 9.92 -4.92
CA ALA A 103 -8.94 11.00 -3.95
C ALA A 103 -9.66 12.22 -4.54
N ARG A 104 -9.35 12.59 -5.79
CA ARG A 104 -10.01 13.69 -6.52
C ARG A 104 -11.44 13.35 -6.88
N GLU A 105 -11.71 12.09 -7.24
CA GLU A 105 -13.02 11.63 -7.69
C GLU A 105 -14.06 11.60 -6.55
N ILE A 106 -13.67 11.09 -5.38
CA ILE A 106 -14.62 10.81 -4.30
C ILE A 106 -14.47 11.69 -3.04
N GLY A 107 -13.47 12.58 -3.01
CA GLY A 107 -13.21 13.46 -1.85
C GLY A 107 -14.42 14.31 -1.44
N SER A 108 -15.23 14.76 -2.42
CA SER A 108 -16.48 15.50 -2.15
C SER A 108 -17.53 14.70 -1.36
N ARG A 109 -17.35 13.40 -1.21
CA ARG A 109 -18.21 12.51 -0.40
C ARG A 109 -17.69 12.34 1.04
N GLY A 110 -16.64 13.06 1.43
CA GLY A 110 -15.99 12.92 2.73
C GLY A 110 -15.13 11.66 2.88
N ILE A 111 -14.83 10.97 1.76
CA ILE A 111 -13.97 9.78 1.76
C ILE A 111 -12.55 10.23 1.45
N THR A 112 -11.60 9.92 2.35
CA THR A 112 -10.18 10.16 2.10
C THR A 112 -9.52 8.91 1.51
N VAL A 113 -8.58 9.13 0.59
CA VAL A 113 -7.84 8.06 -0.08
C VAL A 113 -6.36 8.39 -0.03
N ASN A 114 -5.58 7.58 0.66
CA ASN A 114 -4.15 7.80 0.87
C ASN A 114 -3.36 6.50 0.68
N ALA A 115 -2.06 6.63 0.51
CA ALA A 115 -1.13 5.50 0.53
C ALA A 115 -0.05 5.72 1.59
N VAL A 116 0.53 4.64 2.08
CA VAL A 116 1.81 4.65 2.80
C VAL A 116 2.89 4.04 1.91
N ALA A 117 4.10 4.54 1.98
CA ALA A 117 5.25 4.00 1.25
C ALA A 117 6.32 3.53 2.24
N PRO A 118 6.25 2.27 2.71
CA PRO A 118 7.27 1.70 3.56
C PRO A 118 8.61 1.58 2.83
N GLY A 119 9.71 1.77 3.59
CA GLY A 119 11.07 1.43 3.18
C GLY A 119 11.41 -0.03 3.46
N TYR A 120 12.63 -0.29 3.95
CA TYR A 120 13.04 -1.62 4.41
C TYR A 120 12.45 -1.90 5.79
N ILE A 121 11.49 -2.84 5.84
CA ILE A 121 10.76 -3.23 7.05
C ILE A 121 11.17 -4.65 7.46
N GLU A 122 11.36 -4.87 8.76
CA GLU A 122 11.58 -6.19 9.32
C GLU A 122 10.34 -7.07 9.12
N THR A 123 10.52 -8.13 8.33
CA THR A 123 9.49 -9.12 8.01
C THR A 123 10.13 -10.51 7.99
N ALA A 124 9.35 -11.56 7.85
CA ALA A 124 9.90 -12.91 7.64
C ALA A 124 10.89 -12.97 6.47
N MET A 125 10.72 -12.12 5.45
CA MET A 125 11.61 -12.04 4.29
C MET A 125 12.97 -11.42 4.64
N THR A 126 13.01 -10.39 5.48
CA THR A 126 14.24 -9.75 5.95
C THR A 126 14.89 -10.50 7.12
N ALA A 127 14.16 -11.39 7.79
CA ALA A 127 14.71 -12.25 8.85
C ALA A 127 15.78 -13.23 8.32
N ALA A 128 15.75 -13.55 7.02
CA ALA A 128 16.75 -14.41 6.37
C ALA A 128 18.08 -13.69 6.07
N LEU A 129 18.17 -12.37 6.26
CA LEU A 129 19.39 -11.59 6.04
C LEU A 129 20.39 -11.84 7.18
N ASN A 130 21.66 -12.02 6.81
CA ASN A 130 22.74 -12.04 7.80
C ASN A 130 23.05 -10.64 8.35
N ASP A 131 23.86 -10.56 9.41
CA ASP A 131 24.14 -9.30 10.11
C ASP A 131 24.81 -8.27 9.21
N ASP A 132 25.73 -8.67 8.33
CA ASP A 132 26.41 -7.77 7.39
C ASP A 132 25.43 -7.17 6.37
N GLN A 133 24.54 -7.98 5.83
CA GLN A 133 23.48 -7.52 4.91
C GLN A 133 22.51 -6.56 5.61
N ARG A 134 22.11 -6.89 6.84
CA ARG A 134 21.25 -6.04 7.67
C ARG A 134 21.90 -4.70 7.96
N LYS A 135 23.20 -4.70 8.33
CA LYS A 135 23.98 -3.50 8.55
C LYS A 135 24.09 -2.64 7.28
N ALA A 136 24.42 -3.26 6.14
CA ALA A 136 24.52 -2.56 4.86
C ALA A 136 23.18 -1.91 4.41
N LEU A 137 22.03 -2.50 4.79
CA LEU A 137 20.72 -1.88 4.57
C LEU A 137 20.49 -0.73 5.55
N ALA A 138 20.82 -0.90 6.83
CA ALA A 138 20.64 0.13 7.85
C ALA A 138 21.48 1.39 7.55
N GLU A 139 22.68 1.23 7.00
CA GLU A 139 23.54 2.35 6.57
C GLU A 139 22.93 3.25 5.48
N LYS A 140 21.97 2.72 4.71
CA LYS A 140 21.24 3.50 3.70
C LYS A 140 20.05 4.28 4.28
N ILE A 141 19.69 4.01 5.52
CA ILE A 141 18.53 4.58 6.20
C ILE A 141 19.01 5.67 7.14
N VAL A 142 18.51 6.89 7.01
CA VAL A 142 18.96 8.03 7.84
C VAL A 142 18.78 7.76 9.34
N LEU A 143 17.68 7.07 9.73
CA LEU A 143 17.46 6.67 11.13
C LEU A 143 18.32 5.49 11.59
N GLY A 144 19.17 4.93 10.72
CA GLY A 144 20.16 3.90 11.06
C GLY A 144 19.60 2.54 11.45
N ARG A 145 18.33 2.28 11.18
CA ARG A 145 17.67 0.98 11.46
C ARG A 145 16.64 0.63 10.39
N LEU A 146 16.36 -0.64 10.25
CA LEU A 146 15.18 -1.07 9.52
C LEU A 146 13.91 -0.61 10.27
N GLY A 147 12.84 -0.37 9.54
CA GLY A 147 11.53 -0.14 10.13
C GLY A 147 10.90 -1.45 10.63
N THR A 148 9.89 -1.34 11.46
CA THR A 148 9.09 -2.47 11.94
C THR A 148 7.66 -2.41 11.37
N GLY A 149 6.90 -3.49 11.54
CA GLY A 149 5.47 -3.48 11.19
C GLY A 149 4.70 -2.40 11.95
N GLU A 150 5.10 -2.11 13.20
CA GLU A 150 4.51 -1.08 14.05
C GLU A 150 4.78 0.34 13.51
N ASP A 151 5.97 0.61 12.94
CA ASP A 151 6.27 1.88 12.30
C ASP A 151 5.27 2.16 11.15
N VAL A 152 4.97 1.13 10.36
CA VAL A 152 3.99 1.22 9.25
C VAL A 152 2.57 1.30 9.78
N ALA A 153 2.22 0.48 10.77
CA ALA A 153 0.89 0.46 11.37
C ALA A 153 0.52 1.80 12.00
N GLY A 154 1.47 2.49 12.64
CA GLY A 154 1.29 3.84 13.18
C GLY A 154 0.88 4.85 12.11
N ALA A 155 1.52 4.81 10.94
CA ALA A 155 1.18 5.66 9.79
C ALA A 155 -0.21 5.32 9.22
N VAL A 156 -0.52 4.04 9.09
CA VAL A 156 -1.85 3.57 8.64
C VAL A 156 -2.93 4.02 9.63
N LEU A 157 -2.69 3.86 10.93
CA LEU A 157 -3.61 4.28 11.98
C LEU A 157 -3.88 5.79 11.94
N TYR A 158 -2.83 6.60 11.76
CA TYR A 158 -2.99 8.04 11.57
C TYR A 158 -3.91 8.35 10.39
N LEU A 159 -3.64 7.79 9.21
CA LEU A 159 -4.43 8.03 8.00
C LEU A 159 -5.87 7.48 8.08
N ALA A 160 -6.10 6.47 8.91
CA ALA A 160 -7.42 5.89 9.17
C ALA A 160 -8.22 6.65 10.24
N SER A 161 -7.58 7.52 11.01
CA SER A 161 -8.19 8.28 12.11
C SER A 161 -8.75 9.63 11.67
N ASP A 162 -9.48 10.29 12.57
CA ASP A 162 -10.01 11.65 12.37
C ASP A 162 -8.90 12.71 12.37
N LEU A 163 -7.72 12.42 12.92
CA LEU A 163 -6.55 13.29 12.85
C LEU A 163 -6.14 13.59 11.41
N ALA A 164 -6.41 12.66 10.47
CA ALA A 164 -6.13 12.81 9.06
C ALA A 164 -7.37 13.22 8.23
N SER A 165 -8.41 13.80 8.85
CA SER A 165 -9.66 14.15 8.15
C SER A 165 -9.48 15.15 7.00
N TYR A 166 -8.40 15.93 7.01
CA TYR A 166 -8.06 16.89 5.95
C TYR A 166 -6.86 16.41 5.08
N VAL A 167 -6.51 15.11 5.17
CA VAL A 167 -5.42 14.49 4.41
C VAL A 167 -6.00 13.53 3.39
N THR A 168 -5.85 13.83 2.09
CA THR A 168 -6.29 12.95 1.01
C THR A 168 -5.38 13.11 -0.22
N GLY A 169 -5.20 12.05 -0.99
CA GLY A 169 -4.34 12.02 -2.17
C GLY A 169 -2.85 12.01 -1.86
N THR A 170 -2.46 11.79 -0.60
CA THR A 170 -1.04 11.75 -0.21
C THR A 170 -0.46 10.33 -0.26
N VAL A 171 0.87 10.30 -0.45
CA VAL A 171 1.69 9.11 -0.20
C VAL A 171 2.59 9.43 0.99
N LEU A 172 2.26 8.88 2.15
CA LEU A 172 3.04 9.08 3.37
C LEU A 172 4.26 8.15 3.35
N ASN A 173 5.43 8.76 3.27
CA ASN A 173 6.71 8.02 3.27
C ASN A 173 7.04 7.53 4.69
N VAL A 174 7.21 6.22 4.86
CA VAL A 174 7.53 5.55 6.13
C VAL A 174 8.81 4.73 5.93
N SER A 175 9.91 5.43 5.66
CA SER A 175 11.16 4.78 5.22
C SER A 175 12.37 5.07 6.09
N GLY A 176 12.20 5.81 7.19
CA GLY A 176 13.34 6.21 8.03
C GLY A 176 14.36 7.12 7.32
N GLY A 177 13.93 7.79 6.23
CA GLY A 177 14.81 8.62 5.41
C GLY A 177 15.55 7.86 4.31
N LEU A 178 15.20 6.59 4.01
CA LEU A 178 15.73 5.86 2.84
C LEU A 178 15.39 6.60 1.54
N LEU A 179 14.20 7.16 1.45
CA LEU A 179 13.77 8.06 0.38
C LEU A 179 13.51 9.43 0.97
N ILE A 180 14.23 10.44 0.48
CA ILE A 180 13.97 11.86 0.74
C ILE A 180 13.69 12.48 -0.63
N PRO A 181 12.47 13.01 -0.88
CA PRO A 181 12.10 13.62 -2.16
C PRO A 181 12.84 14.91 -2.42
#